data_0b325aca824f84f46f66e857f2bdae10
#
_entry.id   0b325aca824f84f46f66e857f2bdae10
#
_cell.length_a   1.000
_cell.length_b   1.000
_cell.length_c   1.000
_cell.angle_alpha   90.00
_cell.angle_beta   90.00
_cell.angle_gamma   90.00
#
_symmetry.space_group_name_H-M   'P 1'
#
loop_
_entity.id
_entity.type
_entity.pdbx_description
1 polymer ?
#
loop_
_entity_poly.entity_id
_entity_poly.type
_entity_poly.pdbx_seq_one_letter_code
_entity_poly.pdbx_strand_id
1 'polypeptide(L)'
;MPSRRALAFLPLIAALAACTTTRAPAPADSATTDTAGPVTVKIVGLNDFHGNLEPLRRPIRVPLEGGESREVRAGGAAYLASAVARHRAGGDHSLVIAAGDLVGASPLVSSLFLDEPAVGAMNRMGLDFNAVGNHEFDRGWRELKRLQDGGCERHGLREPCAVERDFAGADFAFLAANVVTEGGETLFPGTAIRRFGSGERAVAVGVIGLTLKDTPSLVTPSGVAGLTFGDEAEAINARVPQLSAAGADAIVVAIHQGLEPEPGTPHTGCGAIAGPLRAILERVDPRVDLVISGHTHRSYVCDFATVDPARGFTVTSAGYGGTLLTEITLAIDPARDTVASLAARNIVVQNEGEAADPAFAVFPADGEMAAYVARYSQAARAASTRPVGRISGPARDPGPATEETALGNLIADAQLFATRSAGAQIALMNNSGIRAPIVPGPGGTVTFGDIFAAQPFGNTLVTRSYSGSQLLALLEQQLDSDGFVQTFSVSEGFAFAYDMGRPEGSRIVSASLDGQPIDPRASYRVTMNSFLAAGGDGFTVFERGTDGVTGPVDLDAMEAYLAQAETTALPPTGRVTDLTGR
;
A
#
# COMPACT_ATOMS: atom_id res chain seq x y z
N MET A 1 2.95 -40.53 88.03
CA MET A 1 3.76 -40.43 89.28
C MET A 1 4.86 -39.42 89.04
N PRO A 2 5.17 -38.62 90.06
CA PRO A 2 4.62 -37.38 90.52
C PRO A 2 5.65 -36.23 90.30
N SER A 3 5.52 -35.03 90.60
CA SER A 3 5.16 -34.33 91.83
C SER A 3 4.94 -32.81 91.59
N ARG A 4 3.97 -32.34 92.20
CA ARG A 4 3.68 -31.04 92.77
C ARG A 4 4.90 -30.27 93.32
N ARG A 5 4.85 -28.93 93.22
CA ARG A 5 4.99 -28.03 94.35
C ARG A 5 4.42 -26.63 94.01
N ALA A 6 3.53 -26.22 94.90
CA ALA A 6 2.94 -24.88 95.01
C ALA A 6 3.82 -24.00 95.94
N LEU A 7 3.59 -22.69 95.92
CA LEU A 7 3.69 -21.66 96.96
C LEU A 7 4.03 -20.32 96.29
N ALA A 8 3.58 -19.17 96.67
CA ALA A 8 2.66 -18.66 97.62
C ALA A 8 2.39 -17.17 97.27
N PHE A 9 1.32 -16.66 97.70
CA PHE A 9 0.82 -15.27 97.65
C PHE A 9 1.72 -14.24 98.35
N LEU A 10 1.77 -12.99 97.77
CA LEU A 10 1.63 -11.77 98.62
C LEU A 10 1.16 -10.59 97.71
N PRO A 11 0.24 -9.73 98.13
CA PRO A 11 -0.25 -8.61 97.37
C PRO A 11 0.54 -7.33 97.75
N LEU A 12 0.79 -6.51 96.77
CA LEU A 12 1.28 -5.13 97.00
C LEU A 12 0.34 -4.16 96.29
N ILE A 13 -0.33 -3.35 97.12
CA ILE A 13 -1.16 -2.22 96.73
C ILE A 13 -0.18 -1.09 96.31
N ALA A 14 -0.37 -0.53 95.15
CA ALA A 14 0.27 0.75 94.77
C ALA A 14 -0.67 1.60 93.90
N ALA A 15 -0.77 2.85 94.32
CA ALA A 15 -1.70 3.89 94.00
C ALA A 15 -1.89 4.22 92.52
N LEU A 16 -3.11 4.55 92.14
CA LEU A 16 -3.46 5.23 90.86
C LEU A 16 -2.95 6.66 90.86
N ALA A 17 -2.08 6.95 89.88
CA ALA A 17 -1.84 8.32 89.37
C ALA A 17 -2.46 8.39 87.95
N ALA A 18 -3.56 9.10 87.82
CA ALA A 18 -4.20 9.38 86.55
C ALA A 18 -3.36 10.47 85.78
N CYS A 19 -2.61 10.06 84.78
CA CYS A 19 -2.09 10.98 83.78
C CYS A 19 -2.99 10.96 82.53
N THR A 20 -3.76 12.02 82.34
CA THR A 20 -4.52 12.27 81.13
C THR A 20 -3.52 12.68 80.01
N THR A 21 -3.16 11.73 79.18
CA THR A 21 -2.45 12.05 77.91
C THR A 21 -3.51 12.40 76.87
N THR A 22 -3.58 13.65 76.47
CA THR A 22 -4.25 14.11 75.25
C THR A 22 -3.55 13.49 74.05
N ARG A 23 -4.23 12.51 73.41
CA ARG A 23 -3.80 11.91 72.15
C ARG A 23 -3.98 12.94 71.04
N ALA A 24 -2.86 13.42 70.48
CA ALA A 24 -2.88 14.21 69.25
C ALA A 24 -3.55 13.37 68.13
N PRO A 25 -4.39 13.97 67.27
CA PRO A 25 -4.94 13.24 66.12
C PRO A 25 -3.78 12.78 65.25
N ALA A 26 -3.79 11.51 64.87
CA ALA A 26 -2.90 10.95 63.88
C ALA A 26 -2.99 11.80 62.60
N PRO A 27 -1.88 12.08 61.90
CA PRO A 27 -1.96 12.72 60.62
C PRO A 27 -2.83 11.80 59.74
N ALA A 28 -3.83 12.40 59.09
CA ALA A 28 -4.58 11.73 58.04
C ALA A 28 -3.56 11.22 57.01
N ASP A 29 -3.47 9.92 56.83
CA ASP A 29 -2.82 9.36 55.67
C ASP A 29 -3.49 10.03 54.46
N SER A 30 -2.83 11.04 53.90
CA SER A 30 -3.08 11.42 52.54
C SER A 30 -2.69 10.21 51.71
N ALA A 31 -3.69 9.36 51.42
CA ALA A 31 -3.57 8.42 50.32
C ALA A 31 -3.18 9.27 49.09
N THR A 32 -1.89 9.38 48.82
CA THR A 32 -1.43 9.71 47.48
C THR A 32 -2.01 8.62 46.64
N THR A 33 -3.11 8.90 45.95
CA THR A 33 -3.50 8.16 44.78
C THR A 33 -2.30 8.34 43.84
N ASP A 34 -1.41 7.36 43.85
CA ASP A 34 -0.41 7.18 42.85
C ASP A 34 -1.17 6.89 41.55
N THR A 35 -1.65 7.97 40.92
CA THR A 35 -2.29 7.86 39.60
C THR A 35 -1.18 7.42 38.67
N ALA A 36 -1.17 6.13 38.39
CA ALA A 36 -0.26 5.54 37.42
C ALA A 36 -0.32 6.40 36.16
N GLY A 37 0.84 6.98 35.77
CA GLY A 37 0.92 7.84 34.60
C GLY A 37 0.44 7.11 33.32
N PRO A 38 0.26 7.84 32.21
CA PRO A 38 -0.19 7.25 30.95
C PRO A 38 0.65 6.02 30.53
N VAL A 39 -0.01 5.04 29.91
CA VAL A 39 0.64 3.85 29.32
C VAL A 39 1.07 4.20 27.91
N THR A 40 2.34 3.95 27.57
CA THR A 40 2.87 4.23 26.23
C THR A 40 2.75 3.03 25.33
N VAL A 41 2.01 3.17 24.23
CA VAL A 41 1.93 2.20 23.15
C VAL A 41 2.65 2.76 21.92
N LYS A 42 3.71 2.07 21.48
CA LYS A 42 4.39 2.36 20.21
C LYS A 42 3.64 1.69 19.07
N ILE A 43 3.36 2.45 18.01
CA ILE A 43 2.83 1.89 16.76
C ILE A 43 3.85 2.18 15.65
N VAL A 44 4.17 1.15 14.88
CA VAL A 44 4.91 1.29 13.62
C VAL A 44 3.89 1.16 12.50
N GLY A 45 3.69 2.27 11.76
CA GLY A 45 2.83 2.32 10.58
C GLY A 45 3.60 1.97 9.32
N LEU A 46 3.03 1.10 8.49
CA LEU A 46 3.52 0.71 7.17
C LEU A 46 2.41 0.85 6.13
N ASN A 47 2.77 0.95 4.87
CA ASN A 47 1.85 0.89 3.72
C ASN A 47 2.61 0.60 2.44
N ASP A 48 1.91 0.13 1.41
CA ASP A 48 2.39 0.02 0.02
C ASP A 48 3.78 -0.63 -0.08
N PHE A 49 3.98 -1.75 0.63
CA PHE A 49 5.24 -2.50 0.58
C PHE A 49 5.46 -3.16 -0.78
N HIS A 50 4.38 -3.63 -1.42
CA HIS A 50 4.41 -4.24 -2.75
C HIS A 50 5.53 -5.26 -2.92
N GLY A 51 5.70 -6.18 -1.97
CA GLY A 51 6.70 -7.23 -2.07
C GLY A 51 8.15 -6.76 -2.33
N ASN A 52 8.51 -5.53 -1.96
CA ASN A 52 9.86 -4.99 -2.12
C ASN A 52 10.83 -5.61 -1.12
N LEU A 53 11.13 -6.91 -1.32
CA LEU A 53 12.03 -7.69 -0.47
C LEU A 53 13.48 -7.20 -0.55
N GLU A 54 13.93 -6.83 -1.76
CA GLU A 54 15.23 -6.25 -2.01
C GLU A 54 15.14 -4.71 -1.95
N PRO A 55 16.25 -4.01 -1.64
CA PRO A 55 16.28 -2.55 -1.73
C PRO A 55 15.92 -2.04 -3.13
N LEU A 56 15.28 -0.88 -3.20
CA LEU A 56 15.00 -0.27 -4.49
C LEU A 56 16.29 -0.06 -5.30
N ARG A 57 16.25 -0.35 -6.59
CA ARG A 57 17.43 -0.20 -7.48
C ARG A 57 17.93 1.23 -7.57
N ARG A 58 17.05 2.24 -7.41
CA ARG A 58 17.37 3.66 -7.42
C ARG A 58 17.21 4.27 -6.04
N PRO A 59 18.03 5.28 -5.69
CA PRO A 59 17.77 6.09 -4.52
C PRO A 59 16.37 6.73 -4.61
N ILE A 60 15.73 6.90 -3.46
CA ILE A 60 14.52 7.72 -3.35
C ILE A 60 14.91 9.18 -3.15
N ARG A 61 14.07 10.08 -3.65
CA ARG A 61 14.19 11.50 -3.39
C ARG A 61 13.34 11.88 -2.19
N VAL A 62 13.99 12.32 -1.10
CA VAL A 62 13.35 12.69 0.16
C VAL A 62 13.28 14.21 0.26
N PRO A 63 12.09 14.84 0.16
CA PRO A 63 11.93 16.25 0.40
C PRO A 63 12.16 16.59 1.88
N LEU A 64 12.87 17.69 2.14
CA LEU A 64 13.15 18.23 3.46
C LEU A 64 12.45 19.57 3.66
N GLU A 65 12.37 20.02 4.92
CA GLU A 65 11.94 21.37 5.23
C GLU A 65 12.85 22.40 4.57
N GLY A 66 12.27 23.49 4.05
CA GLY A 66 13.03 24.52 3.33
C GLY A 66 13.18 24.27 1.82
N GLY A 67 12.56 23.21 1.25
CA GLY A 67 12.51 22.97 -0.19
C GLY A 67 13.73 22.22 -0.76
N GLU A 68 14.69 21.84 0.07
CA GLU A 68 15.77 20.93 -0.32
C GLU A 68 15.27 19.50 -0.46
N SER A 69 15.99 18.67 -1.21
CA SER A 69 15.75 17.23 -1.26
C SER A 69 17.05 16.45 -1.28
N ARG A 70 17.01 15.23 -0.74
CA ARG A 70 18.17 14.32 -0.68
C ARG A 70 17.86 13.06 -1.46
N GLU A 71 18.86 12.50 -2.10
CA GLU A 71 18.80 11.17 -2.69
C GLU A 71 19.33 10.14 -1.70
N VAL A 72 18.50 9.18 -1.31
CA VAL A 72 18.80 8.22 -0.24
C VAL A 72 18.55 6.80 -0.73
N ARG A 73 19.52 5.89 -0.55
CA ARG A 73 19.28 4.46 -0.71
C ARG A 73 18.50 3.96 0.49
N ALA A 74 17.31 3.44 0.26
CA ALA A 74 16.39 3.06 1.33
C ALA A 74 15.57 1.82 0.96
N GLY A 75 14.96 1.21 1.97
CA GLY A 75 14.03 0.08 1.81
C GLY A 75 14.72 -1.27 1.68
N GLY A 76 13.93 -2.28 1.33
CA GLY A 76 14.29 -3.69 1.39
C GLY A 76 13.99 -4.31 2.75
N ALA A 77 13.45 -5.53 2.74
CA ALA A 77 12.93 -6.19 3.95
C ALA A 77 13.95 -6.30 5.10
N ALA A 78 15.23 -6.53 4.78
CA ALA A 78 16.26 -6.68 5.81
C ALA A 78 16.52 -5.38 6.59
N TYR A 79 16.53 -4.26 5.92
CA TYR A 79 16.70 -2.94 6.53
C TYR A 79 15.43 -2.48 7.25
N LEU A 80 14.27 -2.75 6.62
CA LEU A 80 12.97 -2.46 7.23
C LEU A 80 12.76 -3.24 8.53
N ALA A 81 13.17 -4.52 8.58
CA ALA A 81 13.10 -5.35 9.80
C ALA A 81 13.88 -4.71 10.96
N SER A 82 15.11 -4.26 10.71
CA SER A 82 15.92 -3.55 11.71
C SER A 82 15.28 -2.24 12.15
N ALA A 83 14.69 -1.50 11.21
CA ALA A 83 13.99 -0.25 11.52
C ALA A 83 12.73 -0.50 12.37
N VAL A 84 11.90 -1.48 12.00
CA VAL A 84 10.72 -1.89 12.78
C VAL A 84 11.12 -2.32 14.18
N ALA A 85 12.12 -3.18 14.32
CA ALA A 85 12.61 -3.64 15.62
C ALA A 85 13.07 -2.48 16.52
N ARG A 86 13.80 -1.50 15.94
CA ARG A 86 14.27 -0.31 16.67
C ARG A 86 13.13 0.57 17.14
N HIS A 87 12.11 0.81 16.28
CA HIS A 87 11.03 1.75 16.58
C HIS A 87 9.86 1.13 17.37
N ARG A 88 9.81 -0.20 17.48
CA ARG A 88 8.95 -0.90 18.45
C ARG A 88 9.44 -0.76 19.89
N ALA A 89 10.75 -0.57 20.07
CA ALA A 89 11.36 -0.50 21.40
C ALA A 89 11.05 0.85 22.09
N GLY A 90 11.13 0.88 23.41
CA GLY A 90 11.05 2.12 24.22
C GLY A 90 9.63 2.55 24.60
N GLY A 91 8.60 1.72 24.36
CA GLY A 91 7.27 1.86 24.94
C GLY A 91 6.97 0.74 25.95
N ASP A 92 5.90 0.87 26.72
CA ASP A 92 5.41 -0.22 27.55
C ASP A 92 4.91 -1.39 26.67
N HIS A 93 4.33 -1.04 25.52
CA HIS A 93 3.77 -1.97 24.53
C HIS A 93 4.00 -1.49 23.11
N SER A 94 3.83 -2.38 22.12
CA SER A 94 3.97 -2.02 20.71
C SER A 94 3.02 -2.78 19.78
N LEU A 95 2.69 -2.16 18.63
CA LEU A 95 1.96 -2.73 17.49
C LEU A 95 2.68 -2.40 16.19
N VAL A 96 2.54 -3.26 15.19
CA VAL A 96 2.89 -2.97 13.80
C VAL A 96 1.62 -3.09 12.96
N ILE A 97 1.24 -2.02 12.27
CA ILE A 97 0.00 -1.93 11.49
C ILE A 97 0.33 -1.46 10.09
N ALA A 98 -0.23 -2.15 9.08
CA ALA A 98 -0.09 -1.75 7.69
C ALA A 98 -1.43 -1.34 7.08
N ALA A 99 -1.38 -0.37 6.16
CA ALA A 99 -2.54 0.18 5.47
C ALA A 99 -2.66 -0.34 4.02
N GLY A 100 -2.42 -1.63 3.82
CA GLY A 100 -2.66 -2.31 2.54
C GLY A 100 -1.50 -2.26 1.56
N ASP A 101 -1.71 -2.96 0.44
CA ASP A 101 -0.76 -3.15 -0.66
C ASP A 101 0.60 -3.70 -0.16
N LEU A 102 0.56 -4.67 0.74
CA LEU A 102 1.75 -5.43 1.12
C LEU A 102 2.22 -6.32 -0.02
N VAL A 103 1.29 -6.78 -0.84
CA VAL A 103 1.47 -7.71 -1.96
C VAL A 103 0.83 -7.14 -3.22
N GLY A 104 1.06 -7.78 -4.37
CA GLY A 104 0.58 -7.33 -5.67
C GLY A 104 1.44 -6.22 -6.28
N ALA A 105 1.41 -6.09 -7.61
CA ALA A 105 2.34 -5.24 -8.39
C ALA A 105 3.82 -5.40 -7.96
N SER A 106 4.18 -6.54 -7.42
CA SER A 106 5.43 -6.83 -6.73
C SER A 106 6.59 -7.08 -7.69
N PRO A 107 7.84 -6.77 -7.29
CA PRO A 107 9.05 -7.20 -8.00
C PRO A 107 9.07 -8.72 -8.16
N LEU A 108 9.80 -9.18 -9.21
CA LEU A 108 9.83 -10.59 -9.61
C LEU A 108 10.20 -11.56 -8.46
N VAL A 109 11.09 -11.14 -7.56
CA VAL A 109 11.52 -11.95 -6.40
C VAL A 109 10.36 -12.30 -5.46
N SER A 110 9.33 -11.46 -5.38
CA SER A 110 8.11 -11.74 -4.63
C SER A 110 7.02 -12.34 -5.54
N SER A 111 6.72 -11.67 -6.63
CA SER A 111 5.64 -12.01 -7.53
C SER A 111 5.77 -13.39 -8.18
N LEU A 112 6.99 -13.87 -8.47
CA LEU A 112 7.23 -15.20 -9.03
C LEU A 112 6.72 -16.31 -8.11
N PHE A 113 6.71 -16.06 -6.81
CA PHE A 113 6.29 -16.96 -5.75
C PHE A 113 4.97 -16.55 -5.11
N LEU A 114 4.07 -15.90 -5.88
CA LEU A 114 2.71 -15.51 -5.47
C LEU A 114 2.67 -14.63 -4.21
N ASP A 115 3.73 -13.84 -3.98
CA ASP A 115 3.93 -12.98 -2.81
C ASP A 115 4.00 -13.70 -1.45
N GLU A 116 4.12 -15.03 -1.43
CA GLU A 116 4.41 -15.79 -0.22
C GLU A 116 5.62 -15.23 0.56
N PRO A 117 6.74 -14.83 -0.12
CA PRO A 117 7.87 -14.26 0.63
C PRO A 117 7.61 -12.86 1.20
N ALA A 118 6.70 -12.08 0.64
CA ALA A 118 6.30 -10.81 1.25
C ALA A 118 5.53 -11.05 2.56
N VAL A 119 4.56 -11.96 2.56
CA VAL A 119 3.84 -12.38 3.77
C VAL A 119 4.82 -12.95 4.82
N GLY A 120 5.72 -13.83 4.40
CA GLY A 120 6.73 -14.41 5.30
C GLY A 120 7.72 -13.37 5.86
N ALA A 121 8.02 -12.29 5.14
CA ALA A 121 8.80 -11.17 5.65
C ALA A 121 8.02 -10.37 6.70
N MET A 122 6.73 -10.09 6.45
CA MET A 122 5.87 -9.39 7.41
C MET A 122 5.66 -10.19 8.70
N ASN A 123 5.51 -11.52 8.62
CA ASN A 123 5.48 -12.40 9.79
C ASN A 123 6.75 -12.23 10.65
N ARG A 124 7.94 -12.22 10.03
CA ARG A 124 9.22 -12.04 10.72
C ARG A 124 9.41 -10.65 11.31
N MET A 125 8.82 -9.61 10.70
CA MET A 125 8.81 -8.26 11.26
C MET A 125 7.82 -8.12 12.42
N GLY A 126 6.94 -9.11 12.63
CA GLY A 126 5.91 -9.12 13.65
C GLY A 126 4.81 -8.10 13.36
N LEU A 127 4.35 -8.06 12.10
CA LEU A 127 3.14 -7.34 11.73
C LEU A 127 1.96 -7.89 12.53
N ASP A 128 1.10 -7.02 13.07
CA ASP A 128 -0.08 -7.43 13.83
C ASP A 128 -1.35 -7.39 12.97
N PHE A 129 -1.51 -6.32 12.18
CA PHE A 129 -2.70 -6.08 11.36
C PHE A 129 -2.34 -5.45 10.02
N ASN A 130 -3.03 -5.87 8.95
CA ASN A 130 -3.01 -5.23 7.64
C ASN A 130 -4.42 -4.90 7.17
N ALA A 131 -4.71 -3.64 6.84
CA ALA A 131 -5.87 -3.34 6.02
C ALA A 131 -5.66 -3.93 4.61
N VAL A 132 -6.72 -4.45 3.99
CA VAL A 132 -6.62 -4.97 2.64
C VAL A 132 -6.57 -3.81 1.65
N GLY A 133 -5.54 -3.74 0.79
CA GLY A 133 -5.46 -2.79 -0.31
C GLY A 133 -6.10 -3.34 -1.60
N ASN A 134 -6.02 -2.57 -2.69
CA ASN A 134 -6.53 -3.05 -3.98
C ASN A 134 -5.61 -4.12 -4.59
N HIS A 135 -4.32 -4.00 -4.48
CA HIS A 135 -3.37 -4.96 -5.06
C HIS A 135 -3.34 -6.32 -4.34
N GLU A 136 -3.86 -6.44 -3.14
CA GLU A 136 -4.15 -7.74 -2.54
C GLU A 136 -5.12 -8.58 -3.40
N PHE A 137 -5.94 -7.94 -4.23
CA PHE A 137 -6.88 -8.61 -5.13
C PHE A 137 -6.33 -8.87 -6.54
N ASP A 138 -5.10 -8.52 -6.88
CA ASP A 138 -4.51 -8.73 -8.22
C ASP A 138 -4.64 -10.17 -8.73
N ARG A 139 -4.54 -11.15 -7.83
CA ARG A 139 -4.71 -12.59 -8.13
C ARG A 139 -6.06 -13.16 -7.67
N GLY A 140 -6.97 -12.28 -7.29
CA GLY A 140 -8.32 -12.61 -6.84
C GLY A 140 -8.40 -12.94 -5.34
N TRP A 141 -9.62 -12.79 -4.79
CA TRP A 141 -9.87 -12.91 -3.36
C TRP A 141 -9.62 -14.32 -2.80
N ARG A 142 -9.66 -15.38 -3.63
CA ARG A 142 -9.35 -16.74 -3.18
C ARG A 142 -7.87 -16.91 -2.91
N GLU A 143 -7.01 -16.33 -3.76
CA GLU A 143 -5.57 -16.30 -3.52
C GLU A 143 -5.23 -15.44 -2.30
N LEU A 144 -5.90 -14.30 -2.11
CA LEU A 144 -5.77 -13.49 -0.90
C LEU A 144 -6.15 -14.27 0.37
N LYS A 145 -7.24 -15.07 0.31
CA LYS A 145 -7.59 -15.98 1.42
C LYS A 145 -6.48 -17.00 1.69
N ARG A 146 -5.87 -17.57 0.64
CA ARG A 146 -4.73 -18.46 0.80
C ARG A 146 -3.52 -17.76 1.44
N LEU A 147 -3.25 -16.51 1.09
CA LEU A 147 -2.19 -15.73 1.74
C LEU A 147 -2.46 -15.52 3.24
N GLN A 148 -3.71 -15.39 3.66
CA GLN A 148 -4.07 -15.35 5.08
C GLN A 148 -3.97 -16.73 5.73
N ASP A 149 -4.58 -17.73 5.15
CA ASP A 149 -4.86 -19.01 5.82
C ASP A 149 -3.74 -20.04 5.60
N GLY A 150 -2.82 -19.77 4.67
CA GLY A 150 -1.77 -20.70 4.27
C GLY A 150 -2.22 -21.77 3.28
N GLY A 151 -1.34 -22.70 3.01
CA GLY A 151 -1.58 -23.82 2.10
C GLY A 151 -1.06 -23.60 0.69
N CYS A 152 -1.15 -24.67 -0.10
CA CYS A 152 -0.60 -24.76 -1.45
C CYS A 152 -1.70 -25.00 -2.51
N GLU A 153 -2.92 -24.56 -2.24
CA GLU A 153 -4.01 -24.63 -3.23
C GLU A 153 -3.74 -23.65 -4.37
N ARG A 154 -3.93 -24.13 -5.60
CA ARG A 154 -3.64 -23.35 -6.79
C ARG A 154 -4.89 -22.61 -7.28
N HIS A 155 -4.82 -21.29 -7.29
CA HIS A 155 -5.91 -20.41 -7.77
C HIS A 155 -5.62 -19.70 -9.11
N GLY A 156 -4.44 -19.92 -9.68
CA GLY A 156 -3.97 -19.26 -10.90
C GLY A 156 -3.07 -20.14 -11.77
N LEU A 157 -2.31 -19.50 -12.65
CA LEU A 157 -1.40 -20.20 -13.57
C LEU A 157 -0.10 -20.66 -12.91
N ARG A 158 0.33 -20.01 -11.83
CA ARG A 158 1.58 -20.31 -11.13
C ARG A 158 1.36 -21.32 -10.02
N GLU A 159 2.41 -22.10 -9.73
CA GLU A 159 2.41 -23.08 -8.64
C GLU A 159 2.74 -22.37 -7.31
N PRO A 160 1.88 -22.50 -6.28
CA PRO A 160 2.20 -22.05 -4.94
C PRO A 160 3.26 -22.94 -4.28
N CYS A 161 3.81 -22.50 -3.14
CA CYS A 161 4.78 -23.26 -2.32
C CYS A 161 6.03 -23.69 -3.09
N ALA A 162 6.45 -22.92 -4.08
CA ALA A 162 7.58 -23.32 -4.94
C ALA A 162 8.94 -23.29 -4.21
N VAL A 163 9.07 -22.49 -3.14
CA VAL A 163 10.29 -22.40 -2.32
C VAL A 163 10.06 -22.97 -0.92
N GLU A 164 9.04 -22.56 -0.23
CA GLU A 164 8.61 -23.12 1.05
C GLU A 164 7.45 -24.08 0.80
N ARG A 165 7.69 -25.41 1.01
CA ARG A 165 6.73 -26.47 0.65
C ARG A 165 5.47 -26.47 1.50
N ASP A 166 5.52 -25.85 2.67
CA ASP A 166 4.40 -25.68 3.60
C ASP A 166 4.28 -24.18 3.90
N PHE A 167 3.58 -23.46 3.05
CA PHE A 167 3.32 -22.05 3.29
C PHE A 167 2.28 -21.91 4.42
N ALA A 168 2.70 -21.33 5.55
CA ALA A 168 1.88 -21.23 6.76
C ALA A 168 0.79 -20.15 6.68
N GLY A 169 0.90 -19.22 5.72
CA GLY A 169 0.05 -18.04 5.66
C GLY A 169 0.55 -16.89 6.53
N ALA A 170 -0.32 -15.91 6.73
CA ALA A 170 -0.03 -14.74 7.55
C ALA A 170 -0.25 -15.01 9.04
N ASP A 171 0.76 -14.70 9.87
CA ASP A 171 0.64 -14.69 11.32
C ASP A 171 -0.15 -13.45 11.83
N PHE A 172 -0.27 -12.43 10.98
CA PHE A 172 -1.06 -11.22 11.21
C PHE A 172 -2.47 -11.36 10.63
N ALA A 173 -3.40 -10.50 11.05
CA ALA A 173 -4.74 -10.51 10.50
C ALA A 173 -4.91 -9.47 9.38
N PHE A 174 -5.45 -9.89 8.23
CA PHE A 174 -6.03 -8.98 7.26
C PHE A 174 -7.37 -8.45 7.79
N LEU A 175 -7.62 -7.16 7.61
CA LEU A 175 -8.85 -6.48 8.03
C LEU A 175 -9.51 -5.77 6.85
N ALA A 176 -10.84 -5.95 6.69
CA ALA A 176 -11.60 -5.34 5.59
C ALA A 176 -13.06 -5.08 6.01
N ALA A 177 -13.33 -3.98 6.71
CA ALA A 177 -14.65 -3.68 7.28
C ALA A 177 -15.73 -3.38 6.22
N ASN A 178 -15.33 -2.92 5.03
CA ASN A 178 -16.21 -2.50 3.95
C ASN A 178 -16.24 -3.45 2.74
N VAL A 179 -15.58 -4.61 2.81
CA VAL A 179 -15.62 -5.63 1.74
C VAL A 179 -16.54 -6.77 2.17
N VAL A 180 -17.66 -6.91 1.48
CA VAL A 180 -18.74 -7.84 1.86
C VAL A 180 -18.95 -8.87 0.77
N THR A 181 -19.09 -10.14 1.14
CA THR A 181 -19.41 -11.27 0.26
C THR A 181 -20.89 -11.30 -0.10
N GLU A 182 -21.28 -12.08 -1.10
CA GLU A 182 -22.69 -12.33 -1.43
C GLU A 182 -23.51 -12.87 -0.24
N GLY A 183 -22.85 -13.54 0.72
CA GLY A 183 -23.48 -14.02 1.95
C GLY A 183 -23.80 -12.93 2.97
N GLY A 184 -23.36 -11.70 2.75
CA GLY A 184 -23.56 -10.56 3.66
C GLY A 184 -22.54 -10.47 4.80
N GLU A 185 -21.54 -11.35 4.83
CA GLU A 185 -20.43 -11.32 5.78
C GLU A 185 -19.23 -10.57 5.20
N THR A 186 -18.41 -9.93 6.04
CA THR A 186 -17.16 -9.33 5.56
C THR A 186 -16.17 -10.40 5.14
N LEU A 187 -15.40 -10.15 4.07
CA LEU A 187 -14.39 -11.09 3.54
C LEU A 187 -13.33 -11.45 4.59
N PHE A 188 -12.91 -10.48 5.38
CA PHE A 188 -12.05 -10.59 6.56
C PHE A 188 -12.70 -9.87 7.73
N PRO A 189 -12.26 -10.09 8.99
CA PRO A 189 -12.71 -9.28 10.11
C PRO A 189 -12.60 -7.79 9.81
N GLY A 190 -13.62 -7.01 10.14
CA GLY A 190 -13.58 -5.56 9.92
C GLY A 190 -12.77 -4.82 10.98
N THR A 191 -12.58 -5.45 12.16
CA THR A 191 -11.93 -4.85 13.33
C THR A 191 -11.11 -5.87 14.10
N ALA A 192 -10.13 -5.36 14.86
CA ALA A 192 -9.41 -6.12 15.88
C ALA A 192 -9.22 -5.26 17.13
N ILE A 193 -9.00 -5.91 18.28
CA ILE A 193 -8.64 -5.24 19.53
C ILE A 193 -7.39 -5.90 20.11
N ARG A 194 -6.35 -5.13 20.37
CA ARG A 194 -5.17 -5.56 21.10
C ARG A 194 -5.21 -5.00 22.51
N ARG A 195 -5.20 -5.88 23.50
CA ARG A 195 -5.20 -5.52 24.92
C ARG A 195 -3.79 -5.68 25.49
N PHE A 196 -3.39 -4.74 26.33
CA PHE A 196 -2.09 -4.70 26.97
C PHE A 196 -2.22 -4.51 28.48
N GLY A 197 -1.21 -5.00 29.21
CA GLY A 197 -1.17 -4.84 30.65
C GLY A 197 -2.27 -5.60 31.40
N SER A 198 -2.45 -5.26 32.67
CA SER A 198 -3.49 -5.81 33.53
C SER A 198 -3.82 -4.85 34.67
N GLY A 199 -4.98 -5.04 35.32
CA GLY A 199 -5.42 -4.19 36.42
C GLY A 199 -5.60 -2.74 35.98
N GLU A 200 -5.21 -1.79 36.84
CA GLU A 200 -5.37 -0.35 36.61
C GLU A 200 -4.50 0.23 35.49
N ARG A 201 -3.56 -0.56 34.96
CA ARG A 201 -2.72 -0.20 33.81
C ARG A 201 -3.10 -0.98 32.54
N ALA A 202 -4.24 -1.65 32.52
CA ALA A 202 -4.74 -2.29 31.31
C ALA A 202 -5.17 -1.21 30.32
N VAL A 203 -4.74 -1.34 29.06
CA VAL A 203 -5.17 -0.49 27.94
C VAL A 203 -5.48 -1.33 26.71
N ALA A 204 -6.36 -0.84 25.84
CA ALA A 204 -6.80 -1.52 24.64
C ALA A 204 -6.77 -0.59 23.42
N VAL A 205 -6.17 -1.05 22.33
CA VAL A 205 -6.17 -0.37 21.04
C VAL A 205 -7.10 -1.13 20.10
N GLY A 206 -8.16 -0.47 19.63
CA GLY A 206 -9.05 -0.95 18.59
C GLY A 206 -8.51 -0.55 17.22
N VAL A 207 -8.52 -1.48 16.26
CA VAL A 207 -8.09 -1.25 14.88
C VAL A 207 -9.25 -1.55 13.95
N ILE A 208 -9.49 -0.66 12.97
CA ILE A 208 -10.46 -0.84 11.88
C ILE A 208 -9.66 -0.89 10.57
N GLY A 209 -9.84 -1.93 9.75
CA GLY A 209 -9.20 -2.01 8.44
C GLY A 209 -10.19 -1.73 7.31
N LEU A 210 -9.80 -0.90 6.33
CA LEU A 210 -10.63 -0.51 5.19
C LEU A 210 -9.89 -0.70 3.87
N THR A 211 -10.63 -1.18 2.89
CA THR A 211 -10.21 -1.27 1.49
C THR A 211 -10.80 -0.10 0.70
N LEU A 212 -10.08 0.41 -0.26
CA LEU A 212 -10.56 1.40 -1.21
C LEU A 212 -11.87 0.94 -1.87
N LYS A 213 -12.91 1.76 -1.80
CA LYS A 213 -14.23 1.48 -2.40
C LYS A 213 -14.15 1.22 -3.90
N ASP A 214 -13.27 1.92 -4.60
CA ASP A 214 -13.14 1.86 -6.06
C ASP A 214 -12.27 0.67 -6.54
N THR A 215 -11.83 -0.21 -5.64
CA THR A 215 -11.05 -1.43 -5.95
C THR A 215 -11.59 -2.22 -7.15
N PRO A 216 -12.92 -2.42 -7.35
CA PRO A 216 -13.41 -3.16 -8.52
C PRO A 216 -13.03 -2.55 -9.87
N SER A 217 -12.75 -1.25 -9.93
CA SER A 217 -12.28 -0.59 -11.16
C SER A 217 -10.75 -0.68 -11.35
N LEU A 218 -10.01 -0.98 -10.27
CA LEU A 218 -8.55 -0.97 -10.24
C LEU A 218 -7.91 -2.36 -10.39
N VAL A 219 -8.70 -3.42 -10.33
CA VAL A 219 -8.23 -4.81 -10.42
C VAL A 219 -9.04 -5.61 -11.43
N THR A 220 -8.55 -6.78 -11.81
CA THR A 220 -9.28 -7.66 -12.73
C THR A 220 -10.65 -8.01 -12.15
N PRO A 221 -11.76 -7.68 -12.81
CA PRO A 221 -13.11 -7.84 -12.25
C PRO A 221 -13.45 -9.26 -11.79
N SER A 222 -12.92 -10.30 -12.45
CA SER A 222 -13.09 -11.69 -12.02
C SER A 222 -12.42 -11.97 -10.66
N GLY A 223 -11.41 -11.21 -10.29
CA GLY A 223 -10.69 -11.34 -9.01
C GLY A 223 -11.50 -10.85 -7.80
N VAL A 224 -12.51 -10.01 -8.04
CA VAL A 224 -13.39 -9.44 -7.01
C VAL A 224 -14.87 -9.85 -7.21
N ALA A 225 -15.13 -10.77 -8.14
CA ALA A 225 -16.49 -11.24 -8.41
C ALA A 225 -17.13 -11.80 -7.14
N GLY A 226 -18.38 -11.40 -6.87
CA GLY A 226 -19.12 -11.78 -5.66
C GLY A 226 -18.79 -10.96 -4.42
N LEU A 227 -17.98 -9.89 -4.56
CA LEU A 227 -17.68 -8.94 -3.48
C LEU A 227 -18.35 -7.60 -3.75
N THR A 228 -18.74 -6.93 -2.69
CA THR A 228 -19.22 -5.54 -2.68
C THR A 228 -18.31 -4.70 -1.82
N PHE A 229 -17.88 -3.56 -2.33
CA PHE A 229 -17.02 -2.59 -1.64
C PHE A 229 -17.87 -1.39 -1.22
N GLY A 230 -18.07 -1.24 0.09
CA GLY A 230 -18.91 -0.21 0.68
C GLY A 230 -18.16 1.10 0.92
N ASP A 231 -18.92 2.15 1.28
CA ASP A 231 -18.37 3.45 1.65
C ASP A 231 -17.52 3.34 2.92
N GLU A 232 -16.30 3.87 2.86
CA GLU A 232 -15.29 3.75 3.91
C GLU A 232 -15.71 4.49 5.19
N ALA A 233 -16.23 5.72 5.07
CA ALA A 233 -16.63 6.50 6.24
C ALA A 233 -17.85 5.88 6.94
N GLU A 234 -18.81 5.34 6.19
CA GLU A 234 -19.96 4.61 6.77
C GLU A 234 -19.49 3.35 7.51
N ALA A 235 -18.55 2.61 6.94
CA ALA A 235 -17.99 1.41 7.56
C ALA A 235 -17.23 1.74 8.84
N ILE A 236 -16.40 2.81 8.87
CA ILE A 236 -15.71 3.29 10.06
C ILE A 236 -16.73 3.65 11.14
N ASN A 237 -17.70 4.51 10.81
CA ASN A 237 -18.68 5.04 11.75
C ASN A 237 -19.58 3.94 12.35
N ALA A 238 -19.81 2.86 11.61
CA ALA A 238 -20.53 1.69 12.13
C ALA A 238 -19.68 0.87 13.13
N ARG A 239 -18.35 0.90 13.05
CA ARG A 239 -17.44 0.11 13.89
C ARG A 239 -16.95 0.85 15.14
N VAL A 240 -16.81 2.18 15.09
CA VAL A 240 -16.36 3.00 16.23
C VAL A 240 -17.18 2.75 17.50
N PRO A 241 -18.53 2.79 17.49
CA PRO A 241 -19.32 2.48 18.69
C PRO A 241 -19.11 1.07 19.22
N GLN A 242 -18.88 0.09 18.32
CA GLN A 242 -18.65 -1.30 18.71
C GLN A 242 -17.33 -1.46 19.44
N LEU A 243 -16.25 -0.83 18.95
CA LEU A 243 -14.93 -0.84 19.58
C LEU A 243 -14.96 -0.12 20.93
N SER A 244 -15.60 1.05 21.03
CA SER A 244 -15.76 1.76 22.30
C SER A 244 -16.54 0.92 23.32
N ALA A 245 -17.64 0.27 22.91
CA ALA A 245 -18.40 -0.62 23.78
C ALA A 245 -17.62 -1.89 24.19
N ALA A 246 -16.67 -2.32 23.38
CA ALA A 246 -15.77 -3.42 23.68
C ALA A 246 -14.57 -2.99 24.55
N GLY A 247 -14.49 -1.71 24.96
CA GLY A 247 -13.48 -1.15 25.86
C GLY A 247 -12.16 -0.84 25.14
N ALA A 248 -12.21 -0.31 23.92
CA ALA A 248 -11.06 0.28 23.29
C ALA A 248 -10.83 1.70 23.80
N ASP A 249 -9.63 1.99 24.31
CA ASP A 249 -9.20 3.28 24.85
C ASP A 249 -8.62 4.19 23.76
N ALA A 250 -8.16 3.58 22.65
CA ALA A 250 -7.74 4.27 21.46
C ALA A 250 -8.29 3.56 20.22
N ILE A 251 -8.68 4.33 19.20
CA ILE A 251 -9.19 3.80 17.93
C ILE A 251 -8.28 4.22 16.78
N VAL A 252 -7.71 3.23 16.11
CA VAL A 252 -6.84 3.37 14.94
C VAL A 252 -7.59 2.89 13.71
N VAL A 253 -7.60 3.70 12.67
CA VAL A 253 -8.09 3.33 11.34
C VAL A 253 -6.88 3.06 10.44
N ALA A 254 -6.78 1.86 9.88
CA ALA A 254 -5.88 1.54 8.79
C ALA A 254 -6.71 1.52 7.50
N ILE A 255 -6.45 2.43 6.57
CA ILE A 255 -7.26 2.59 5.36
C ILE A 255 -6.38 2.61 4.12
N HIS A 256 -6.73 1.77 3.15
CA HIS A 256 -6.06 1.80 1.86
C HIS A 256 -6.70 2.84 0.94
N GLN A 257 -6.50 4.11 1.26
CA GLN A 257 -6.80 5.32 0.49
C GLN A 257 -5.89 6.43 1.01
N GLY A 258 -5.51 7.39 0.15
CA GLY A 258 -4.51 8.38 0.51
C GLY A 258 -4.88 9.84 0.23
N LEU A 259 -4.06 10.73 0.80
CA LEU A 259 -4.02 12.14 0.44
C LEU A 259 -3.04 12.36 -0.72
N GLU A 260 -3.24 13.47 -1.44
CA GLU A 260 -2.36 13.96 -2.49
C GLU A 260 -1.74 15.30 -2.06
N PRO A 261 -0.68 15.28 -1.23
CA PRO A 261 0.03 16.50 -0.85
C PRO A 261 0.72 17.13 -2.07
N GLU A 262 0.96 18.44 -2.02
CA GLU A 262 1.67 19.15 -3.08
C GLU A 262 3.08 18.56 -3.30
N PRO A 263 3.57 18.54 -4.56
CA PRO A 263 4.92 18.07 -4.85
C PRO A 263 5.98 18.84 -4.05
N GLY A 264 6.90 18.09 -3.42
CA GLY A 264 7.94 18.68 -2.57
C GLY A 264 7.56 18.87 -1.10
N THR A 265 6.35 18.47 -0.69
CA THR A 265 5.98 18.39 0.72
C THR A 265 7.01 17.54 1.49
N PRO A 266 7.58 18.03 2.60
CA PRO A 266 8.50 17.24 3.43
C PRO A 266 7.86 15.93 3.89
N HIS A 267 8.63 14.85 3.92
CA HIS A 267 8.13 13.52 4.35
C HIS A 267 7.58 13.50 5.79
N THR A 268 7.97 14.48 6.61
CA THR A 268 7.48 14.68 7.99
C THR A 268 6.36 15.72 8.07
N GLY A 269 6.03 16.38 6.96
CA GLY A 269 5.05 17.47 6.90
C GLY A 269 3.71 16.99 6.34
N CYS A 270 2.78 17.95 6.21
CA CYS A 270 1.44 17.70 5.72
C CYS A 270 1.19 18.32 4.33
N GLY A 271 1.67 19.54 4.11
CA GLY A 271 1.26 20.31 2.94
C GLY A 271 -0.25 20.60 2.92
N ALA A 272 -0.82 20.77 1.74
CA ALA A 272 -2.27 20.88 1.58
C ALA A 272 -2.93 19.51 1.73
N ILE A 273 -3.98 19.41 2.55
CA ILE A 273 -4.78 18.20 2.69
C ILE A 273 -5.76 18.15 1.51
N ALA A 274 -5.41 17.38 0.50
CA ALA A 274 -6.15 17.20 -0.74
C ALA A 274 -6.26 15.71 -1.11
N GLY A 275 -7.06 15.39 -2.12
CA GLY A 275 -7.24 14.02 -2.61
C GLY A 275 -8.45 13.30 -2.04
N PRO A 276 -8.74 12.07 -2.53
CA PRO A 276 -9.97 11.34 -2.21
C PRO A 276 -10.16 11.05 -0.72
N LEU A 277 -9.08 10.75 0.00
CA LEU A 277 -9.13 10.47 1.44
C LEU A 277 -9.71 11.65 2.23
N ARG A 278 -9.48 12.89 1.81
CA ARG A 278 -10.01 14.07 2.51
C ARG A 278 -11.53 14.01 2.68
N ALA A 279 -12.26 13.72 1.61
CA ALA A 279 -13.72 13.65 1.64
C ALA A 279 -14.24 12.53 2.57
N ILE A 280 -13.48 11.46 2.74
CA ILE A 280 -13.77 10.39 3.71
C ILE A 280 -13.55 10.91 5.12
N LEU A 281 -12.40 11.53 5.40
CA LEU A 281 -12.02 12.02 6.72
C LEU A 281 -12.99 13.07 7.28
N GLU A 282 -13.55 13.92 6.42
CA GLU A 282 -14.56 14.93 6.79
C GLU A 282 -15.87 14.31 7.34
N ARG A 283 -16.08 12.99 7.13
CA ARG A 283 -17.27 12.23 7.61
C ARG A 283 -16.98 11.24 8.72
N VAL A 284 -15.69 11.03 9.05
CA VAL A 284 -15.27 10.04 10.07
C VAL A 284 -15.68 10.49 11.48
N ASP A 285 -16.09 9.53 12.30
CA ASP A 285 -16.43 9.74 13.72
C ASP A 285 -15.27 10.38 14.49
N PRO A 286 -15.49 11.48 15.23
CA PRO A 286 -14.43 12.20 15.94
C PRO A 286 -13.76 11.41 17.08
N ARG A 287 -14.24 10.22 17.42
CA ARG A 287 -13.60 9.32 18.41
C ARG A 287 -12.43 8.52 17.83
N VAL A 288 -12.16 8.61 16.54
CA VAL A 288 -10.93 8.09 15.94
C VAL A 288 -9.76 8.94 16.42
N ASP A 289 -8.64 8.30 16.79
CA ASP A 289 -7.43 8.98 17.28
C ASP A 289 -6.34 9.05 16.21
N LEU A 290 -6.24 8.02 15.37
CA LEU A 290 -5.17 7.84 14.37
C LEU A 290 -5.71 7.22 13.09
N VAL A 291 -5.24 7.74 11.94
CA VAL A 291 -5.46 7.15 10.62
C VAL A 291 -4.10 6.84 9.99
N ILE A 292 -3.85 5.56 9.69
CA ILE A 292 -2.72 5.10 8.89
C ILE A 292 -3.27 4.83 7.48
N SER A 293 -2.72 5.48 6.47
CA SER A 293 -3.24 5.50 5.11
C SER A 293 -2.20 5.03 4.08
N GLY A 294 -2.64 4.71 2.86
CA GLY A 294 -1.78 4.17 1.80
C GLY A 294 -2.25 4.60 0.41
N HIS A 295 -2.05 3.75 -0.60
CA HIS A 295 -2.53 3.82 -1.98
C HIS A 295 -1.85 4.89 -2.86
N THR A 296 -1.69 6.12 -2.40
CA THR A 296 -1.12 7.21 -3.21
C THR A 296 0.41 7.21 -3.25
N HIS A 297 1.06 6.32 -2.50
CA HIS A 297 2.53 6.24 -2.37
C HIS A 297 3.17 7.54 -1.87
N ARG A 298 2.38 8.44 -1.26
CA ARG A 298 2.88 9.68 -0.66
C ARG A 298 3.31 9.47 0.77
N SER A 299 4.19 10.34 1.25
CA SER A 299 4.60 10.35 2.66
C SER A 299 4.16 11.66 3.30
N TYR A 300 3.46 11.57 4.43
CA TYR A 300 2.97 12.72 5.17
C TYR A 300 2.63 12.36 6.62
N VAL A 301 2.60 13.40 7.46
CA VAL A 301 2.06 13.36 8.83
C VAL A 301 1.22 14.62 9.01
N CYS A 302 -0.09 14.45 9.11
CA CYS A 302 -1.07 15.53 9.12
C CYS A 302 -1.88 15.54 10.41
N ASP A 303 -2.02 16.70 11.03
CA ASP A 303 -3.04 16.96 12.06
C ASP A 303 -4.33 17.42 11.37
N PHE A 304 -5.36 16.57 11.38
CA PHE A 304 -6.62 16.89 10.72
C PHE A 304 -7.42 17.98 11.46
N ALA A 305 -7.12 18.28 12.72
CA ALA A 305 -7.70 19.42 13.43
C ALA A 305 -7.44 20.77 12.72
N THR A 306 -6.41 20.84 11.87
CA THR A 306 -6.13 22.02 11.04
C THR A 306 -7.20 22.24 9.95
N VAL A 307 -7.92 21.20 9.55
CA VAL A 307 -9.04 21.23 8.59
C VAL A 307 -10.38 21.28 9.32
N ASP A 308 -10.57 20.39 10.28
CA ASP A 308 -11.78 20.31 11.09
C ASP A 308 -11.43 20.15 12.58
N PRO A 309 -11.52 21.23 13.37
CA PRO A 309 -11.21 21.18 14.80
C PRO A 309 -12.05 20.19 15.63
N ALA A 310 -13.19 19.72 15.11
CA ALA A 310 -13.99 18.69 15.76
C ALA A 310 -13.43 17.28 15.57
N ARG A 311 -12.43 17.10 14.69
CA ARG A 311 -11.79 15.83 14.31
C ARG A 311 -10.28 15.91 14.50
N GLY A 312 -9.85 15.80 15.76
CA GLY A 312 -8.45 15.98 16.15
C GLY A 312 -7.57 14.73 15.99
N PHE A 313 -7.80 13.91 14.95
CA PHE A 313 -6.96 12.74 14.70
C PHE A 313 -5.75 13.07 13.81
N THR A 314 -4.68 12.31 14.00
CA THR A 314 -3.50 12.38 13.12
C THR A 314 -3.67 11.43 11.94
N VAL A 315 -3.29 11.88 10.73
CA VAL A 315 -3.30 11.08 9.50
C VAL A 315 -1.87 10.90 9.02
N THR A 316 -1.46 9.65 8.75
CA THR A 316 -0.09 9.32 8.35
C THR A 316 -0.05 8.44 7.11
N SER A 317 1.04 8.55 6.35
CA SER A 317 1.42 7.60 5.31
C SER A 317 2.94 7.57 5.18
N ALA A 318 3.50 6.40 4.94
CA ALA A 318 4.94 6.12 4.94
C ALA A 318 5.52 5.92 3.52
N GLY A 319 4.88 6.45 2.49
CA GLY A 319 5.39 6.39 1.13
C GLY A 319 5.19 5.01 0.47
N TYR A 320 6.27 4.40 -0.03
CA TYR A 320 6.22 3.22 -0.88
C TYR A 320 7.41 2.29 -0.66
N GLY A 321 7.21 0.99 -0.88
CA GLY A 321 8.27 -0.01 -0.99
C GLY A 321 9.07 -0.23 0.29
N GLY A 322 8.51 0.11 1.47
CA GLY A 322 9.20 0.00 2.74
C GLY A 322 10.41 0.93 2.88
N THR A 323 10.46 2.00 2.08
CA THR A 323 11.53 3.01 2.13
C THR A 323 11.39 3.96 3.31
N LEU A 324 10.19 4.07 3.86
CA LEU A 324 9.89 4.75 5.11
C LEU A 324 9.04 3.84 6.00
N LEU A 325 8.99 4.20 7.27
CA LEU A 325 7.97 3.75 8.23
C LEU A 325 7.48 4.98 9.01
N THR A 326 6.29 4.90 9.59
CA THR A 326 5.80 5.90 10.53
C THR A 326 6.00 5.42 11.96
N GLU A 327 6.81 6.14 12.75
CA GLU A 327 6.88 5.95 14.20
C GLU A 327 5.76 6.75 14.86
N ILE A 328 4.92 6.08 15.64
CA ILE A 328 3.79 6.67 16.36
C ILE A 328 3.91 6.32 17.83
N THR A 329 3.67 7.29 18.70
CA THR A 329 3.64 7.12 20.15
C THR A 329 2.29 7.56 20.67
N LEU A 330 1.50 6.60 21.19
CA LEU A 330 0.27 6.88 21.91
C LEU A 330 0.57 6.85 23.41
N ALA A 331 0.18 7.90 24.13
CA ALA A 331 0.11 7.90 25.58
C ALA A 331 -1.36 7.77 25.98
N ILE A 332 -1.77 6.62 26.50
CA ILE A 332 -3.15 6.32 26.88
C ILE A 332 -3.29 6.50 28.39
N ASP A 333 -4.26 7.28 28.82
CA ASP A 333 -4.65 7.43 30.23
C ASP A 333 -5.64 6.34 30.62
N PRO A 334 -5.22 5.28 31.34
CA PRO A 334 -6.11 4.17 31.67
C PRO A 334 -7.19 4.54 32.70
N ALA A 335 -7.05 5.68 33.39
CA ALA A 335 -8.06 6.14 34.33
C ALA A 335 -9.22 6.90 33.65
N ARG A 336 -8.98 7.37 32.42
CA ARG A 336 -9.96 8.12 31.62
C ARG A 336 -10.41 7.39 30.36
N ASP A 337 -9.78 6.25 30.04
CA ASP A 337 -10.02 5.46 28.83
C ASP A 337 -9.86 6.33 27.55
N THR A 338 -8.80 7.15 27.50
CA THR A 338 -8.57 8.10 26.40
C THR A 338 -7.10 8.26 26.05
N VAL A 339 -6.84 8.67 24.82
CA VAL A 339 -5.51 9.09 24.38
C VAL A 339 -5.19 10.47 24.98
N ALA A 340 -4.19 10.51 25.86
CA ALA A 340 -3.71 11.74 26.48
C ALA A 340 -2.80 12.55 25.54
N SER A 341 -2.02 11.88 24.70
CA SER A 341 -1.22 12.51 23.64
C SER A 341 -0.88 11.51 22.55
N LEU A 342 -0.71 12.04 21.32
CA LEU A 342 -0.24 11.32 20.16
C LEU A 342 0.90 12.11 19.51
N ALA A 343 1.99 11.43 19.16
CA ALA A 343 3.08 11.98 18.35
C ALA A 343 3.39 10.99 17.22
N ALA A 344 3.56 11.51 16.01
CA ALA A 344 3.88 10.70 14.83
C ALA A 344 4.97 11.38 14.00
N ARG A 345 5.82 10.58 13.36
CA ARG A 345 6.81 11.06 12.39
C ARG A 345 7.20 9.96 11.41
N ASN A 346 7.48 10.32 10.18
CA ASN A 346 8.05 9.40 9.20
C ASN A 346 9.56 9.28 9.37
N ILE A 347 10.05 8.06 9.27
CA ILE A 347 11.46 7.68 9.38
C ILE A 347 11.89 7.10 8.05
N VAL A 348 12.91 7.68 7.43
CA VAL A 348 13.53 7.09 6.22
C VAL A 348 14.33 5.85 6.63
N VAL A 349 14.03 4.71 6.02
CA VAL A 349 14.72 3.44 6.25
C VAL A 349 15.99 3.42 5.39
N GLN A 350 16.96 4.28 5.75
CA GLN A 350 18.21 4.40 5.03
C GLN A 350 19.08 3.16 5.24
N ASN A 351 19.57 2.63 4.12
CA ASN A 351 20.46 1.47 4.13
C ASN A 351 21.86 1.87 4.60
N GLU A 352 22.57 0.95 5.23
CA GLU A 352 23.99 1.11 5.54
C GLU A 352 24.83 1.18 4.26
N GLY A 353 25.95 1.89 4.30
CA GLY A 353 26.90 2.01 3.19
C GLY A 353 27.68 3.34 3.21
N GLU A 354 28.72 3.42 2.38
CA GLU A 354 29.60 4.60 2.29
C GLU A 354 28.86 5.87 1.80
N ALA A 355 27.75 5.70 1.07
CA ALA A 355 26.94 6.81 0.55
C ALA A 355 25.77 7.18 1.45
N ALA A 356 25.77 6.77 2.74
CA ALA A 356 24.71 7.12 3.66
C ALA A 356 24.70 8.63 3.95
N ASP A 357 23.52 9.26 3.87
CA ASP A 357 23.34 10.68 4.16
C ASP A 357 23.25 10.87 5.70
N PRO A 358 24.10 11.72 6.31
CA PRO A 358 24.11 11.94 7.75
C PRO A 358 22.83 12.60 8.31
N ALA A 359 21.96 13.13 7.46
CA ALA A 359 20.68 13.68 7.87
C ALA A 359 19.68 12.60 8.32
N PHE A 360 19.88 11.34 7.94
CA PHE A 360 18.97 10.26 8.25
C PHE A 360 19.63 9.16 9.09
N ALA A 361 18.80 8.50 9.91
CA ALA A 361 19.26 7.32 10.64
C ALA A 361 19.61 6.18 9.68
N VAL A 362 20.72 5.51 9.93
CA VAL A 362 21.15 4.33 9.18
C VAL A 362 20.65 3.07 9.89
N PHE A 363 20.17 2.12 9.13
CA PHE A 363 19.76 0.81 9.62
C PHE A 363 20.66 -0.26 9.01
N PRO A 364 21.23 -1.16 9.82
CA PRO A 364 21.95 -2.33 9.30
C PRO A 364 20.96 -3.35 8.73
N ALA A 365 21.43 -4.18 7.81
CA ALA A 365 20.62 -5.31 7.36
C ALA A 365 20.42 -6.32 8.50
N ASP A 366 19.17 -6.70 8.79
CA ASP A 366 18.87 -7.83 9.68
C ASP A 366 19.33 -9.13 9.02
N GLY A 367 20.19 -9.88 9.71
CA GLY A 367 20.86 -11.05 9.13
C GLY A 367 19.91 -12.22 8.85
N GLU A 368 18.90 -12.44 9.67
CA GLU A 368 17.91 -13.51 9.47
C GLU A 368 16.99 -13.17 8.29
N MET A 369 16.50 -11.95 8.24
CA MET A 369 15.70 -11.46 7.13
C MET A 369 16.51 -11.44 5.82
N ALA A 370 17.77 -11.01 5.84
CA ALA A 370 18.63 -11.02 4.66
C ALA A 370 18.82 -12.44 4.12
N ALA A 371 19.03 -13.42 5.00
CA ALA A 371 19.14 -14.83 4.61
C ALA A 371 17.81 -15.38 4.06
N TYR A 372 16.69 -14.94 4.61
CA TYR A 372 15.35 -15.28 4.10
C TYR A 372 15.14 -14.74 2.68
N VAL A 373 15.38 -13.46 2.45
CA VAL A 373 15.26 -12.82 1.13
C VAL A 373 16.19 -13.47 0.13
N ALA A 374 17.46 -13.77 0.51
CA ALA A 374 18.45 -14.36 -0.37
C ALA A 374 18.01 -15.72 -0.95
N ARG A 375 17.24 -16.53 -0.22
CA ARG A 375 16.68 -17.80 -0.73
C ARG A 375 15.76 -17.57 -1.93
N TYR A 376 14.88 -16.59 -1.85
CA TYR A 376 13.95 -16.26 -2.92
C TYR A 376 14.65 -15.55 -4.09
N SER A 377 15.59 -14.64 -3.80
CA SER A 377 16.41 -14.00 -4.84
C SER A 377 17.22 -15.05 -5.62
N GLN A 378 17.77 -16.06 -4.94
CA GLN A 378 18.49 -17.15 -5.61
C GLN A 378 17.54 -18.00 -6.47
N ALA A 379 16.36 -18.35 -5.95
CA ALA A 379 15.36 -19.12 -6.70
C ALA A 379 14.85 -18.35 -7.94
N ALA A 380 14.70 -17.03 -7.83
CA ALA A 380 14.26 -16.17 -8.94
C ALA A 380 15.37 -15.89 -9.98
N ARG A 381 16.64 -16.09 -9.62
CA ARG A 381 17.80 -15.62 -10.42
C ARG A 381 17.77 -16.09 -11.87
N ALA A 382 17.49 -17.36 -12.11
CA ALA A 382 17.48 -17.92 -13.46
C ALA A 382 16.42 -17.23 -14.36
N ALA A 383 15.26 -16.93 -13.81
CA ALA A 383 14.21 -16.18 -14.51
C ALA A 383 14.58 -14.71 -14.66
N SER A 384 14.99 -14.04 -13.57
CA SER A 384 15.22 -12.59 -13.56
C SER A 384 16.37 -12.15 -14.46
N THR A 385 17.44 -12.93 -14.56
CA THR A 385 18.64 -12.59 -15.34
C THR A 385 18.63 -13.10 -16.77
N ARG A 386 17.59 -13.84 -17.18
CA ARG A 386 17.48 -14.37 -18.56
C ARG A 386 17.37 -13.21 -19.55
N PRO A 387 18.31 -13.08 -20.51
CA PRO A 387 18.21 -12.05 -21.55
C PRO A 387 16.98 -12.30 -22.43
N VAL A 388 16.26 -11.23 -22.76
CA VAL A 388 15.08 -11.28 -23.65
C VAL A 388 15.26 -10.43 -24.92
N GLY A 389 16.28 -9.57 -24.97
CA GLY A 389 16.58 -8.74 -26.14
C GLY A 389 17.54 -7.61 -25.79
N ARG A 390 17.61 -6.62 -26.69
CA ARG A 390 18.40 -5.41 -26.50
C ARG A 390 17.60 -4.18 -26.92
N ILE A 391 17.83 -3.05 -26.25
CA ILE A 391 17.28 -1.73 -26.61
C ILE A 391 18.38 -0.69 -26.77
N SER A 392 18.12 0.35 -27.56
CA SER A 392 19.10 1.36 -27.93
C SER A 392 19.53 2.30 -26.81
N GLY A 393 18.81 2.30 -25.68
CA GLY A 393 19.11 3.16 -24.53
C GLY A 393 18.10 2.99 -23.39
N PRO A 394 18.24 3.75 -22.29
CA PRO A 394 17.31 3.70 -21.18
C PRO A 394 15.89 4.14 -21.58
N ALA A 395 14.91 3.34 -21.23
CA ALA A 395 13.49 3.62 -21.43
C ALA A 395 12.84 3.91 -20.07
N ARG A 396 12.52 5.18 -19.81
CA ARG A 396 11.91 5.58 -18.55
C ARG A 396 10.40 5.31 -18.55
N ASP A 397 9.89 5.00 -17.38
CA ASP A 397 8.45 4.94 -17.09
C ASP A 397 7.80 6.33 -17.18
N PRO A 398 6.49 6.41 -17.35
CA PRO A 398 5.74 7.67 -17.21
C PRO A 398 5.91 8.21 -15.79
N GLY A 399 6.33 9.45 -15.66
CA GLY A 399 6.35 10.15 -14.37
C GLY A 399 4.91 10.46 -13.93
N PRO A 400 4.29 11.56 -14.44
CA PRO A 400 2.84 11.71 -14.39
C PRO A 400 2.17 10.69 -15.33
N ALA A 401 1.01 10.16 -14.94
CA ALA A 401 0.26 9.21 -15.76
C ALA A 401 -0.23 9.79 -17.11
N THR A 402 -0.16 11.12 -17.27
CA THR A 402 -0.45 11.84 -18.52
C THR A 402 0.76 12.01 -19.44
N GLU A 403 1.95 11.52 -19.06
CA GLU A 403 3.18 11.72 -19.83
C GLU A 403 3.40 10.61 -20.84
N GLU A 404 3.53 10.95 -22.13
CA GLU A 404 3.98 10.03 -23.16
C GLU A 404 5.46 9.69 -22.96
N THR A 405 5.82 8.40 -22.97
CA THR A 405 7.22 7.94 -22.90
C THR A 405 7.55 6.96 -24.00
N ALA A 406 8.85 6.89 -24.32
CA ALA A 406 9.35 5.89 -25.27
C ALA A 406 9.10 4.45 -24.78
N LEU A 407 9.09 4.21 -23.46
CA LEU A 407 8.75 2.89 -22.90
C LEU A 407 7.29 2.54 -23.12
N GLY A 408 6.38 3.48 -22.86
CA GLY A 408 4.96 3.26 -23.11
C GLY A 408 4.68 2.94 -24.57
N ASN A 409 5.25 3.73 -25.47
CA ASN A 409 5.15 3.48 -26.91
C ASN A 409 5.76 2.12 -27.33
N LEU A 410 6.90 1.74 -26.73
CA LEU A 410 7.54 0.43 -26.97
C LEU A 410 6.63 -0.73 -26.55
N ILE A 411 5.96 -0.61 -25.39
CA ILE A 411 5.00 -1.61 -24.91
C ILE A 411 3.80 -1.69 -25.85
N ALA A 412 3.23 -0.56 -26.25
CA ALA A 412 2.09 -0.53 -27.17
C ALA A 412 2.46 -1.12 -28.55
N ASP A 413 3.69 -0.84 -29.06
CA ASP A 413 4.20 -1.43 -30.31
C ASP A 413 4.36 -2.95 -30.19
N ALA A 414 4.85 -3.44 -29.05
CA ALA A 414 4.95 -4.87 -28.78
C ALA A 414 3.59 -5.57 -28.72
N GLN A 415 2.58 -4.93 -28.12
CA GLN A 415 1.20 -5.44 -28.08
C GLN A 415 0.60 -5.49 -29.49
N LEU A 416 0.77 -4.42 -30.29
CA LEU A 416 0.32 -4.39 -31.68
C LEU A 416 0.98 -5.51 -32.50
N PHE A 417 2.30 -5.64 -32.39
CA PHE A 417 3.06 -6.67 -33.08
C PHE A 417 2.52 -8.07 -32.80
N ALA A 418 2.33 -8.40 -31.52
CA ALA A 418 1.88 -9.72 -31.08
C ALA A 418 0.44 -10.06 -31.48
N THR A 419 -0.36 -9.06 -31.81
CA THR A 419 -1.80 -9.23 -32.12
C THR A 419 -2.16 -8.89 -33.58
N ARG A 420 -1.18 -8.64 -34.43
CA ARG A 420 -1.39 -8.41 -35.88
C ARG A 420 -2.15 -9.57 -36.55
N SER A 421 -1.90 -10.80 -36.12
CA SER A 421 -2.64 -11.98 -36.63
C SER A 421 -4.13 -12.00 -36.26
N ALA A 422 -4.52 -11.27 -35.20
CA ALA A 422 -5.92 -11.02 -34.82
C ALA A 422 -6.53 -9.82 -35.56
N GLY A 423 -5.80 -9.25 -36.53
CA GLY A 423 -6.21 -8.09 -37.30
C GLY A 423 -6.01 -6.75 -36.58
N ALA A 424 -5.24 -6.69 -35.49
CA ALA A 424 -5.00 -5.47 -34.74
C ALA A 424 -4.40 -4.35 -35.61
N GLN A 425 -4.94 -3.15 -35.48
CA GLN A 425 -4.54 -1.93 -36.17
C GLN A 425 -3.98 -0.90 -35.17
N ILE A 426 -4.44 -0.93 -33.94
CA ILE A 426 -4.11 -0.02 -32.85
C ILE A 426 -3.88 -0.85 -31.59
N ALA A 427 -2.88 -0.48 -30.79
CA ALA A 427 -2.77 -0.96 -29.41
C ALA A 427 -2.69 0.21 -28.43
N LEU A 428 -3.35 0.05 -27.29
CA LEU A 428 -3.46 1.04 -26.22
C LEU A 428 -2.99 0.42 -24.90
N MET A 429 -2.05 1.12 -24.23
CA MET A 429 -1.55 0.74 -22.90
C MET A 429 -1.82 1.85 -21.91
N ASN A 430 -2.43 1.51 -20.76
CA ASN A 430 -2.60 2.46 -19.66
C ASN A 430 -1.25 2.79 -19.01
N ASN A 431 -0.95 4.07 -18.88
CA ASN A 431 0.33 4.50 -18.32
C ASN A 431 0.49 4.10 -16.84
N SER A 432 -0.60 4.04 -16.06
CA SER A 432 -0.62 3.53 -14.68
C SER A 432 -0.16 2.07 -14.57
N GLY A 433 -0.34 1.29 -15.62
CA GLY A 433 0.11 -0.11 -15.71
C GLY A 433 1.62 -0.28 -15.95
N ILE A 434 2.38 0.80 -16.16
CA ILE A 434 3.83 0.78 -16.35
C ILE A 434 4.51 1.13 -15.04
N ARG A 435 5.10 0.14 -14.37
CA ARG A 435 5.49 0.24 -12.95
C ARG A 435 6.96 0.56 -12.71
N ALA A 436 7.83 0.35 -13.70
CA ALA A 436 9.25 0.62 -13.58
C ALA A 436 9.88 0.94 -14.94
N PRO A 437 10.98 1.72 -14.97
CA PRO A 437 11.76 1.95 -16.18
C PRO A 437 12.54 0.71 -16.57
N ILE A 438 12.86 0.58 -17.86
CA ILE A 438 13.84 -0.40 -18.35
C ILE A 438 15.18 0.29 -18.52
N VAL A 439 16.16 -0.08 -17.69
CA VAL A 439 17.53 0.39 -17.76
C VAL A 439 18.40 -0.76 -18.27
N PRO A 440 18.77 -0.76 -19.56
CA PRO A 440 19.49 -1.87 -20.14
C PRO A 440 20.88 -2.05 -19.52
N GLY A 441 21.32 -3.28 -19.41
CA GLY A 441 22.67 -3.64 -19.00
C GLY A 441 23.70 -3.39 -20.10
N PRO A 442 24.95 -3.87 -19.92
CA PRO A 442 26.01 -3.74 -20.91
C PRO A 442 25.59 -4.22 -22.30
N GLY A 443 25.92 -3.43 -23.34
CA GLY A 443 25.54 -3.72 -24.70
C GLY A 443 24.05 -3.58 -25.01
N GLY A 444 23.29 -2.87 -24.17
CA GLY A 444 21.87 -2.67 -24.40
C GLY A 444 20.98 -3.84 -23.93
N THR A 445 21.54 -4.82 -23.21
CA THR A 445 20.84 -6.06 -22.81
C THR A 445 19.67 -5.77 -21.88
N VAL A 446 18.50 -6.31 -22.20
CA VAL A 446 17.28 -6.33 -21.38
C VAL A 446 17.04 -7.74 -20.90
N THR A 447 16.73 -7.89 -19.61
CA THR A 447 16.43 -9.19 -19.00
C THR A 447 14.92 -9.37 -18.81
N PHE A 448 14.50 -10.62 -18.56
CA PHE A 448 13.10 -10.90 -18.19
C PHE A 448 12.68 -10.14 -16.91
N GLY A 449 13.61 -10.01 -15.95
CA GLY A 449 13.36 -9.21 -14.74
C GLY A 449 13.07 -7.73 -15.03
N ASP A 450 13.69 -7.16 -16.08
CA ASP A 450 13.47 -5.76 -16.44
C ASP A 450 12.10 -5.54 -17.08
N ILE A 451 11.69 -6.41 -18.02
CA ILE A 451 10.35 -6.32 -18.63
C ILE A 451 9.25 -6.67 -17.63
N PHE A 452 9.52 -7.61 -16.72
CA PHE A 452 8.58 -7.94 -15.66
C PHE A 452 8.38 -6.77 -14.66
N ALA A 453 9.46 -6.09 -14.28
CA ALA A 453 9.35 -4.92 -13.40
C ALA A 453 8.54 -3.79 -14.05
N ALA A 454 8.59 -3.65 -15.38
CA ALA A 454 7.79 -2.67 -16.11
C ALA A 454 6.31 -3.08 -16.20
N GLN A 455 6.00 -4.37 -16.36
CA GLN A 455 4.63 -4.90 -16.55
C GLN A 455 4.40 -6.12 -15.63
N PRO A 456 4.22 -5.93 -14.30
CA PRO A 456 4.24 -7.06 -13.34
C PRO A 456 2.95 -7.87 -13.25
N PHE A 457 1.90 -7.49 -13.97
CA PHE A 457 0.55 -8.05 -13.79
C PHE A 457 0.30 -9.36 -14.54
N GLY A 458 1.02 -9.59 -15.66
CA GLY A 458 0.83 -10.79 -16.48
C GLY A 458 -0.54 -10.84 -17.15
N ASN A 459 -1.00 -9.71 -17.65
CA ASN A 459 -2.24 -9.61 -18.40
C ASN A 459 -2.15 -10.36 -19.72
N THR A 460 -3.24 -10.97 -20.17
CA THR A 460 -3.38 -11.40 -21.57
C THR A 460 -3.73 -10.20 -22.45
N LEU A 461 -3.33 -10.24 -23.72
CA LEU A 461 -3.77 -9.25 -24.69
C LEU A 461 -5.15 -9.63 -25.26
N VAL A 462 -6.00 -8.64 -25.45
CA VAL A 462 -7.34 -8.80 -26.00
C VAL A 462 -7.50 -7.83 -27.16
N THR A 463 -7.93 -8.35 -28.33
CA THR A 463 -8.21 -7.54 -29.52
C THR A 463 -9.71 -7.55 -29.80
N ARG A 464 -10.33 -6.37 -29.88
CA ARG A 464 -11.77 -6.20 -30.17
C ARG A 464 -11.98 -5.19 -31.30
N SER A 465 -13.18 -5.24 -31.91
CA SER A 465 -13.66 -4.27 -32.90
C SER A 465 -14.41 -3.14 -32.19
N TYR A 466 -14.10 -1.90 -32.55
CA TYR A 466 -14.78 -0.69 -32.08
C TYR A 466 -15.13 0.18 -33.28
N SER A 467 -16.29 0.87 -33.24
CA SER A 467 -16.53 1.97 -34.19
C SER A 467 -15.60 3.15 -33.87
N GLY A 468 -15.32 3.99 -34.87
CA GLY A 468 -14.54 5.20 -34.63
C GLY A 468 -15.16 6.11 -33.59
N SER A 469 -16.51 6.16 -33.50
CA SER A 469 -17.21 6.89 -32.42
C SER A 469 -16.88 6.31 -31.03
N GLN A 470 -16.81 4.99 -30.89
CA GLN A 470 -16.42 4.35 -29.64
C GLN A 470 -14.95 4.62 -29.31
N LEU A 471 -14.07 4.57 -30.32
CA LEU A 471 -12.65 4.88 -30.12
C LEU A 471 -12.44 6.33 -29.66
N LEU A 472 -13.15 7.30 -30.25
CA LEU A 472 -13.11 8.70 -29.80
C LEU A 472 -13.68 8.86 -28.38
N ALA A 473 -14.79 8.18 -28.06
CA ALA A 473 -15.35 8.21 -26.71
C ALA A 473 -14.37 7.58 -25.68
N LEU A 474 -13.64 6.54 -26.06
CA LEU A 474 -12.61 5.94 -25.22
C LEU A 474 -11.46 6.91 -24.94
N LEU A 475 -11.04 7.66 -25.95
CA LEU A 475 -10.00 8.69 -25.78
C LEU A 475 -10.48 9.84 -24.88
N GLU A 476 -11.78 10.18 -24.89
CA GLU A 476 -12.34 11.16 -23.96
C GLU A 476 -12.36 10.66 -22.52
N GLN A 477 -12.66 9.36 -22.27
CA GLN A 477 -12.69 8.78 -20.91
C GLN A 477 -11.35 8.94 -20.17
N GLN A 478 -10.21 8.94 -20.86
CA GLN A 478 -8.90 9.13 -20.22
C GLN A 478 -8.70 10.55 -19.67
N LEU A 479 -9.56 11.51 -20.05
CA LEU A 479 -9.43 12.93 -19.76
C LEU A 479 -10.63 13.48 -18.97
N ASP A 480 -11.52 12.63 -18.48
CA ASP A 480 -12.65 13.07 -17.68
C ASP A 480 -12.20 13.65 -16.32
N SER A 481 -13.11 14.28 -15.59
CA SER A 481 -12.78 15.04 -14.37
C SER A 481 -13.19 14.32 -13.09
N ASP A 482 -13.65 13.06 -13.19
CA ASP A 482 -14.22 12.32 -12.07
C ASP A 482 -13.20 11.50 -11.27
N GLY A 483 -11.91 11.63 -11.59
CA GLY A 483 -10.92 10.88 -10.85
C GLY A 483 -9.49 10.99 -11.36
N PHE A 484 -8.94 9.88 -11.76
CA PHE A 484 -7.55 9.72 -12.13
C PHE A 484 -7.32 9.99 -13.62
N VAL A 485 -6.89 11.20 -13.96
CA VAL A 485 -6.54 11.54 -15.34
C VAL A 485 -5.26 10.82 -15.75
N GLN A 486 -5.36 9.98 -16.78
CA GLN A 486 -4.20 9.32 -17.38
C GLN A 486 -4.35 9.28 -18.91
N THR A 487 -3.25 9.34 -19.65
CA THR A 487 -3.25 9.12 -21.10
C THR A 487 -2.80 7.71 -21.44
N PHE A 488 -3.32 7.17 -22.55
CA PHE A 488 -2.77 5.94 -23.10
C PHE A 488 -1.42 6.19 -23.76
N SER A 489 -0.49 5.27 -23.59
CA SER A 489 0.57 5.06 -24.56
C SER A 489 -0.01 4.32 -25.77
N VAL A 490 0.32 4.76 -26.96
CA VAL A 490 -0.30 4.28 -28.20
C VAL A 490 0.73 3.68 -29.17
N SER A 491 0.30 2.68 -29.94
CA SER A 491 1.17 2.00 -30.91
C SER A 491 1.50 2.86 -32.12
N GLU A 492 2.52 2.44 -32.86
CA GLU A 492 2.89 3.04 -34.14
C GLU A 492 1.69 3.16 -35.09
N GLY A 493 1.67 4.22 -35.90
CA GLY A 493 0.58 4.54 -36.81
C GLY A 493 -0.57 5.30 -36.15
N PHE A 494 -0.82 5.15 -34.84
CA PHE A 494 -1.89 5.86 -34.16
C PHE A 494 -1.36 7.09 -33.44
N ALA A 495 -2.11 8.20 -33.55
CA ALA A 495 -1.79 9.44 -32.84
C ALA A 495 -3.05 10.21 -32.47
N PHE A 496 -3.03 10.95 -31.37
CA PHE A 496 -4.10 11.85 -30.98
C PHE A 496 -3.58 13.13 -30.32
N ALA A 497 -4.41 14.17 -30.33
CA ALA A 497 -4.16 15.43 -29.62
C ALA A 497 -5.36 15.80 -28.76
N TYR A 498 -5.10 16.36 -27.59
CA TYR A 498 -6.14 16.80 -26.65
C TYR A 498 -5.86 18.20 -26.11
N ASP A 499 -6.91 18.83 -25.54
CA ASP A 499 -6.87 20.15 -24.90
C ASP A 499 -7.79 20.15 -23.67
N MET A 500 -7.19 20.17 -22.48
CA MET A 500 -7.91 20.19 -21.20
C MET A 500 -8.67 21.50 -20.96
N GLY A 501 -8.39 22.56 -21.74
CA GLY A 501 -9.16 23.80 -21.72
C GLY A 501 -10.55 23.69 -22.35
N ARG A 502 -10.86 22.58 -23.03
CA ARG A 502 -12.16 22.30 -23.62
C ARG A 502 -13.12 21.65 -22.63
N PRO A 503 -14.43 21.75 -22.87
CA PRO A 503 -15.41 21.03 -22.08
C PRO A 503 -15.16 19.50 -22.13
N GLU A 504 -15.47 18.84 -21.03
CA GLU A 504 -15.48 17.37 -20.93
C GLU A 504 -16.33 16.73 -22.03
N GLY A 505 -15.86 15.60 -22.57
CA GLY A 505 -16.47 14.95 -23.73
C GLY A 505 -16.18 15.62 -25.07
N SER A 506 -15.33 16.66 -25.08
CA SER A 506 -14.89 17.40 -26.27
C SER A 506 -13.42 17.80 -26.20
N ARG A 507 -12.65 17.15 -25.33
CA ARG A 507 -11.22 17.42 -25.09
C ARG A 507 -10.32 16.84 -26.18
N ILE A 508 -10.75 15.80 -26.88
CA ILE A 508 -10.01 15.26 -28.03
C ILE A 508 -10.14 16.22 -29.21
N VAL A 509 -9.01 16.75 -29.66
CA VAL A 509 -8.91 17.68 -30.78
C VAL A 509 -8.81 16.96 -32.10
N SER A 510 -8.01 15.88 -32.15
CA SER A 510 -7.81 15.04 -33.32
C SER A 510 -7.37 13.65 -32.92
N ALA A 511 -7.73 12.65 -33.73
CA ALA A 511 -7.18 11.31 -33.67
C ALA A 511 -6.99 10.79 -35.11
N SER A 512 -5.90 10.07 -35.36
CA SER A 512 -5.57 9.54 -36.69
C SER A 512 -4.89 8.19 -36.62
N LEU A 513 -5.11 7.36 -37.64
CA LEU A 513 -4.41 6.12 -37.90
C LEU A 513 -3.72 6.22 -39.26
N ASP A 514 -2.41 5.99 -39.30
CA ASP A 514 -1.55 6.13 -40.49
C ASP A 514 -1.74 7.49 -41.20
N GLY A 515 -1.87 8.56 -40.39
CA GLY A 515 -2.09 9.93 -40.86
C GLY A 515 -3.50 10.22 -41.39
N GLN A 516 -4.42 9.24 -41.40
CA GLN A 516 -5.81 9.45 -41.76
C GLN A 516 -6.65 9.70 -40.52
N PRO A 517 -7.50 10.76 -40.50
CA PRO A 517 -8.40 11.01 -39.39
C PRO A 517 -9.31 9.79 -39.11
N ILE A 518 -9.61 9.54 -37.85
CA ILE A 518 -10.54 8.49 -37.45
C ILE A 518 -11.94 8.82 -37.98
N ASP A 519 -12.47 7.94 -38.84
CA ASP A 519 -13.87 8.01 -39.29
C ASP A 519 -14.79 7.43 -38.20
N PRO A 520 -15.72 8.23 -37.62
CA PRO A 520 -16.62 7.76 -36.58
C PRO A 520 -17.46 6.53 -36.94
N ARG A 521 -17.66 6.28 -38.24
CA ARG A 521 -18.49 5.18 -38.75
C ARG A 521 -17.69 3.94 -39.13
N ALA A 522 -16.39 4.06 -39.31
CA ALA A 522 -15.52 2.92 -39.64
C ALA A 522 -15.30 2.04 -38.41
N SER A 523 -14.91 0.79 -38.66
CA SER A 523 -14.55 -0.18 -37.60
C SER A 523 -13.04 -0.28 -37.50
N TYR A 524 -12.53 -0.27 -36.29
CA TYR A 524 -11.09 -0.39 -35.96
C TYR A 524 -10.86 -1.57 -35.04
N ARG A 525 -9.84 -2.35 -35.31
CA ARG A 525 -9.40 -3.45 -34.45
C ARG A 525 -8.37 -2.92 -33.45
N VAL A 526 -8.75 -2.89 -32.17
CA VAL A 526 -7.94 -2.32 -31.10
C VAL A 526 -7.52 -3.42 -30.14
N THR A 527 -6.24 -3.45 -29.80
CA THR A 527 -5.65 -4.30 -28.77
C THR A 527 -5.43 -3.52 -27.48
N MET A 528 -5.73 -4.17 -26.36
CA MET A 528 -5.45 -3.69 -25.02
C MET A 528 -5.10 -4.90 -24.13
N ASN A 529 -4.61 -4.66 -22.91
CA ASN A 529 -4.44 -5.70 -21.91
C ASN A 529 -5.80 -6.14 -21.34
N SER A 530 -5.85 -7.34 -20.72
CA SER A 530 -7.09 -7.92 -20.20
C SER A 530 -7.74 -7.09 -19.09
N PHE A 531 -6.96 -6.34 -18.32
CA PHE A 531 -7.47 -5.42 -17.31
C PHE A 531 -8.30 -4.30 -17.97
N LEU A 532 -7.74 -3.60 -18.95
CA LEU A 532 -8.48 -2.59 -19.73
C LEU A 532 -9.68 -3.17 -20.46
N ALA A 533 -9.54 -4.37 -21.08
CA ALA A 533 -10.61 -5.04 -21.80
C ALA A 533 -11.84 -5.34 -20.93
N ALA A 534 -11.65 -5.41 -19.61
CA ALA A 534 -12.68 -5.64 -18.60
C ALA A 534 -13.18 -4.32 -17.94
N GLY A 535 -12.81 -3.14 -18.48
CA GLY A 535 -13.24 -1.84 -17.97
C GLY A 535 -12.35 -1.28 -16.85
N GLY A 536 -11.16 -1.85 -16.64
CA GLY A 536 -10.21 -1.38 -15.64
C GLY A 536 -9.85 0.11 -15.80
N ASP A 537 -9.45 0.77 -14.72
CA ASP A 537 -9.21 2.21 -14.64
C ASP A 537 -10.44 3.07 -15.05
N GLY A 538 -11.67 2.50 -14.98
CA GLY A 538 -12.90 3.20 -15.38
C GLY A 538 -13.16 3.27 -16.89
N PHE A 539 -12.33 2.62 -17.73
CA PHE A 539 -12.48 2.63 -19.20
C PHE A 539 -13.61 1.71 -19.70
N THR A 540 -14.84 1.99 -19.32
CA THR A 540 -16.03 1.17 -19.61
C THR A 540 -16.35 1.01 -21.11
N VAL A 541 -15.84 1.90 -21.97
CA VAL A 541 -16.01 1.76 -23.42
C VAL A 541 -15.33 0.50 -23.96
N PHE A 542 -14.25 0.02 -23.34
CA PHE A 542 -13.59 -1.22 -23.77
C PHE A 542 -14.51 -2.45 -23.67
N GLU A 543 -15.45 -2.48 -22.72
CA GLU A 543 -16.41 -3.58 -22.58
C GLU A 543 -17.37 -3.71 -23.77
N ARG A 544 -17.59 -2.60 -24.50
CA ARG A 544 -18.52 -2.51 -25.63
C ARG A 544 -17.96 -3.02 -26.95
N GLY A 545 -16.69 -3.43 -26.97
CA GLY A 545 -16.06 -3.99 -28.16
C GLY A 545 -16.62 -5.35 -28.54
N THR A 546 -16.66 -5.64 -29.85
CA THR A 546 -17.14 -6.92 -30.42
C THR A 546 -15.98 -7.75 -30.98
N ASP A 547 -16.26 -8.98 -31.42
CA ASP A 547 -15.32 -9.90 -32.09
C ASP A 547 -14.00 -10.08 -31.31
N GLY A 548 -14.13 -10.31 -29.99
CA GLY A 548 -13.00 -10.44 -29.07
C GLY A 548 -12.12 -11.65 -29.39
N VAL A 549 -10.81 -11.43 -29.48
CA VAL A 549 -9.78 -12.46 -29.61
C VAL A 549 -8.78 -12.29 -28.49
N THR A 550 -8.57 -13.34 -27.67
CA THR A 550 -7.52 -13.37 -26.65
C THR A 550 -6.20 -13.80 -27.27
N GLY A 551 -5.17 -13.00 -27.05
CA GLY A 551 -3.81 -13.20 -27.52
C GLY A 551 -2.85 -13.71 -26.41
N PRO A 552 -1.53 -13.54 -26.61
CA PRO A 552 -0.52 -13.95 -25.64
C PRO A 552 -0.55 -13.07 -24.37
N VAL A 553 0.24 -13.47 -23.37
CA VAL A 553 0.54 -12.62 -22.21
C VAL A 553 1.38 -11.43 -22.66
N ASP A 554 1.17 -10.26 -22.04
CA ASP A 554 1.86 -9.00 -22.34
C ASP A 554 3.39 -9.11 -22.28
N LEU A 555 3.92 -9.88 -21.33
CA LEU A 555 5.35 -10.17 -21.21
C LEU A 555 5.88 -11.01 -22.39
N ASP A 556 5.11 -12.01 -22.84
CA ASP A 556 5.48 -12.84 -24.00
C ASP A 556 5.46 -11.99 -25.28
N ALA A 557 4.51 -11.06 -25.39
CA ALA A 557 4.44 -10.11 -26.48
C ALA A 557 5.67 -9.20 -26.53
N MET A 558 6.08 -8.67 -25.37
CA MET A 558 7.28 -7.83 -25.25
C MET A 558 8.54 -8.62 -25.58
N GLU A 559 8.70 -9.84 -25.08
CA GLU A 559 9.82 -10.72 -25.39
C GLU A 559 9.91 -11.02 -26.89
N ALA A 560 8.78 -11.40 -27.51
CA ALA A 560 8.71 -11.67 -28.94
C ALA A 560 9.04 -10.44 -29.79
N TYR A 561 8.64 -9.24 -29.36
CA TYR A 561 8.96 -8.00 -30.05
C TYR A 561 10.45 -7.65 -29.97
N LEU A 562 11.05 -7.75 -28.78
CA LEU A 562 12.47 -7.49 -28.59
C LEU A 562 13.37 -8.48 -29.35
N ALA A 563 12.87 -9.68 -29.62
CA ALA A 563 13.58 -10.70 -30.38
C ALA A 563 13.60 -10.44 -31.90
N GLN A 564 12.85 -9.44 -32.43
CA GLN A 564 12.77 -9.16 -33.88
C GLN A 564 14.04 -8.53 -34.43
N ALA A 565 14.84 -7.87 -33.61
CA ALA A 565 16.04 -7.16 -34.03
C ALA A 565 17.20 -7.46 -33.10
N GLU A 566 18.43 -7.34 -33.57
CA GLU A 566 19.64 -7.43 -32.73
C GLU A 566 19.60 -6.36 -31.60
N THR A 567 19.10 -5.17 -31.93
CA THR A 567 18.87 -4.07 -30.99
C THR A 567 17.61 -3.33 -31.41
N THR A 568 16.60 -3.31 -30.56
CA THR A 568 15.35 -2.58 -30.80
C THR A 568 15.57 -1.09 -30.51
N ALA A 569 15.33 -0.25 -31.51
CA ALA A 569 15.33 1.19 -31.30
C ALA A 569 14.15 1.61 -30.43
N LEU A 570 14.38 2.54 -29.50
CA LEU A 570 13.27 3.12 -28.73
C LEU A 570 12.38 3.96 -29.66
N PRO A 571 11.06 3.78 -29.61
CA PRO A 571 10.14 4.60 -30.39
C PRO A 571 10.25 6.09 -30.01
N PRO A 572 10.10 7.01 -30.96
CA PRO A 572 10.01 8.42 -30.66
C PRO A 572 8.70 8.73 -29.90
N THR A 573 8.71 9.81 -29.13
CA THR A 573 7.51 10.44 -28.57
C THR A 573 6.90 11.40 -29.60
N GLY A 574 5.66 11.87 -29.34
CA GLY A 574 4.91 12.78 -30.20
C GLY A 574 3.68 12.12 -30.84
N ARG A 575 3.33 10.90 -30.41
CA ARG A 575 2.05 10.25 -30.76
C ARG A 575 0.89 10.81 -29.98
N VAL A 576 1.16 11.34 -28.78
CA VAL A 576 0.19 12.02 -27.90
C VAL A 576 0.61 13.47 -27.75
N THR A 577 -0.27 14.41 -28.10
CA THR A 577 0.03 15.85 -28.06
C THR A 577 -0.95 16.57 -27.12
N ASP A 578 -0.40 17.17 -26.07
CA ASP A 578 -1.14 18.11 -25.23
C ASP A 578 -1.11 19.51 -25.86
N LEU A 579 -2.29 20.05 -26.13
CA LEU A 579 -2.50 21.40 -26.69
C LEU A 579 -2.99 22.39 -25.63
N THR A 580 -3.10 21.97 -24.37
CA THR A 580 -3.61 22.80 -23.28
C THR A 580 -2.79 24.08 -23.12
N GLY A 581 -3.45 25.23 -23.19
CA GLY A 581 -2.80 26.55 -23.04
C GLY A 581 -1.94 27.00 -24.21
N ARG A 582 -2.04 26.36 -25.39
CA ARG A 582 -1.38 26.78 -26.63
C ARG A 582 -2.22 27.71 -27.48
#